data_d52b24977f892470f4e0eeda8a2b1aaa
#
_entry.id   d52b24977f892470f4e0eeda8a2b1aaa
#
_cell.length_a   1.000
_cell.length_b   1.000
_cell.length_c   1.000
_cell.angle_alpha   90.00
_cell.angle_beta   90.00
_cell.angle_gamma   90.00
#
_symmetry.space_group_name_H-M   'P 1'
#
loop_
_entity.id
_entity.type
_entity.pdbx_description
1 polymer ?
#
loop_
_entity_poly.entity_id
_entity_poly.type
_entity_poly.pdbx_seq_one_letter_code
_entity_poly.pdbx_strand_id
1 'polypeptide(L)'
;MLTATRLLISLGLLALISQAQAACTTQSFDGKSMSRCNVWPAFPSQAISVKSTYLPDTGGDDAGAFDLDLAILNASDARPIATYRKPGAYNSDAVRLEDVRIDTARYRLTPDVRAFGLRSKFAHSSRANPYEKTDLALYVREGAELRPVLEGLVVAKSNGEFTNDCEGYVKKIRRAVEIAPSSHHGLADLLITTNGTKVTNTQSGKECLSKTAYLKQKQVTLIYDGQQYVVPEDLRGY
;
A
#
# COMPACT_ATOMS: atom_id res chain seq x y z
N MET A 1 66.31 -45.38 -9.29
CA MET A 1 65.67 -44.12 -9.74
C MET A 1 64.27 -44.10 -9.13
N LEU A 2 64.08 -43.37 -8.03
CA LEU A 2 62.78 -43.23 -7.37
C LEU A 2 62.14 -41.90 -7.78
N THR A 3 61.03 -41.92 -8.45
CA THR A 3 60.21 -40.79 -8.79
C THR A 3 59.20 -40.52 -7.70
N ALA A 4 59.37 -39.41 -6.98
CA ALA A 4 58.44 -38.95 -5.96
C ALA A 4 57.28 -38.16 -6.59
N THR A 5 56.06 -38.70 -6.54
CA THR A 5 54.83 -38.03 -6.98
C THR A 5 54.34 -37.12 -5.82
N ARG A 6 54.36 -35.81 -6.06
CA ARG A 6 53.78 -34.81 -5.12
C ARG A 6 52.29 -34.73 -5.30
N LEU A 7 51.52 -35.14 -4.26
CA LEU A 7 50.08 -34.99 -4.18
C LEU A 7 49.77 -33.59 -3.69
N LEU A 8 49.20 -32.72 -4.58
CA LEU A 8 48.69 -31.40 -4.24
C LEU A 8 47.27 -31.56 -3.69
N ILE A 9 47.12 -31.42 -2.39
CA ILE A 9 45.82 -31.33 -1.73
C ILE A 9 45.34 -29.86 -1.85
N SER A 10 44.39 -29.59 -2.75
CA SER A 10 43.70 -28.31 -2.84
C SER A 10 42.60 -28.27 -1.76
N LEU A 11 42.85 -27.51 -0.71
CA LEU A 11 41.85 -27.19 0.32
C LEU A 11 40.81 -26.23 -0.29
N GLY A 12 39.68 -26.75 -0.72
CA GLY A 12 38.53 -25.95 -1.14
C GLY A 12 37.90 -25.30 0.09
N LEU A 13 38.02 -23.94 0.16
CA LEU A 13 37.34 -23.13 1.15
C LEU A 13 35.84 -23.10 0.76
N LEU A 14 35.03 -23.99 1.37
CA LEU A 14 33.57 -23.87 1.32
C LEU A 14 33.17 -22.59 2.10
N ALA A 15 32.93 -21.53 1.39
CA ALA A 15 32.23 -20.36 1.94
C ALA A 15 30.82 -20.79 2.33
N LEU A 16 30.56 -20.97 3.59
CA LEU A 16 29.22 -21.09 4.17
C LEU A 16 28.50 -19.75 3.94
N ILE A 17 27.75 -19.66 2.85
CA ILE A 17 26.79 -18.59 2.64
C ILE A 17 25.68 -18.86 3.64
N SER A 18 25.76 -18.22 4.81
CA SER A 18 24.64 -18.12 5.74
C SER A 18 23.50 -17.46 5.00
N GLN A 19 22.54 -18.23 4.53
CA GLN A 19 21.25 -17.69 4.11
C GLN A 19 20.62 -17.13 5.38
N ALA A 20 20.74 -15.81 5.58
CA ALA A 20 19.94 -15.09 6.55
C ALA A 20 18.48 -15.33 6.13
N GLN A 21 17.82 -16.27 6.81
CA GLN A 21 16.39 -16.46 6.66
C GLN A 21 15.75 -15.14 7.05
N ALA A 22 15.22 -14.46 6.06
CA ALA A 22 14.53 -13.19 6.29
C ALA A 22 13.40 -13.44 7.30
N ALA A 23 13.35 -12.62 8.34
CA ALA A 23 12.33 -12.67 9.40
C ALA A 23 10.88 -12.54 8.85
N CYS A 24 10.75 -12.38 7.56
CA CYS A 24 9.54 -12.18 6.79
C CYS A 24 9.27 -13.33 5.85
N THR A 25 8.69 -14.41 6.31
CA THR A 25 8.41 -15.57 5.45
C THR A 25 6.95 -15.81 5.13
N THR A 26 6.01 -15.13 5.77
CA THR A 26 4.60 -15.50 5.61
C THR A 26 3.68 -14.31 5.33
N GLN A 27 3.01 -14.41 4.18
CA GLN A 27 1.71 -13.78 4.00
C GLN A 27 0.69 -14.79 4.53
N SER A 28 -0.06 -14.43 5.55
CA SER A 28 -1.17 -15.25 6.04
C SER A 28 -2.49 -14.49 5.85
N PHE A 29 -3.49 -15.25 5.48
CA PHE A 29 -4.87 -14.81 5.42
C PHE A 29 -5.67 -15.82 6.24
N ASP A 30 -6.19 -15.35 7.37
CA ASP A 30 -7.02 -16.14 8.26
C ASP A 30 -8.42 -15.51 8.27
N GLY A 31 -9.31 -16.07 7.48
CA GLY A 31 -10.62 -15.49 7.24
C GLY A 31 -10.51 -14.07 6.67
N LYS A 32 -10.89 -13.06 7.48
CA LYS A 32 -10.81 -11.64 7.09
C LYS A 32 -9.51 -10.97 7.56
N SER A 33 -8.78 -11.55 8.52
CA SER A 33 -7.52 -10.97 9.02
C SER A 33 -6.37 -11.21 8.05
N MET A 34 -5.49 -10.23 7.90
CA MET A 34 -4.37 -10.26 6.96
C MET A 34 -3.05 -9.97 7.69
N SER A 35 -2.00 -10.69 7.32
CA SER A 35 -0.64 -10.41 7.77
C SER A 35 0.32 -10.44 6.59
N ARG A 36 1.18 -9.43 6.47
CA ARG A 36 2.20 -9.32 5.43
C ARG A 36 3.51 -8.82 6.04
N CYS A 37 4.61 -9.28 5.46
CA CYS A 37 5.93 -8.81 5.83
C CYS A 37 6.82 -8.74 4.58
N ASN A 38 7.54 -7.63 4.41
CA ASN A 38 8.43 -7.42 3.28
C ASN A 38 9.75 -6.84 3.76
N VAL A 39 10.87 -7.36 3.27
CA VAL A 39 12.17 -6.69 3.45
C VAL A 39 12.08 -5.29 2.85
N TRP A 40 12.59 -4.29 3.56
CA TRP A 40 12.56 -2.91 3.10
C TRP A 40 13.75 -2.63 2.18
N PRO A 41 13.55 -2.43 0.86
CA PRO A 41 14.67 -2.28 -0.09
C PRO A 41 15.59 -1.10 0.20
N ALA A 42 15.07 -0.05 0.87
CA ALA A 42 15.87 1.11 1.29
C ALA A 42 16.79 0.80 2.48
N PHE A 43 16.47 -0.21 3.28
CA PHE A 43 17.21 -0.68 4.45
C PHE A 43 17.16 -2.21 4.50
N PRO A 44 18.05 -2.92 3.76
CA PRO A 44 17.97 -4.39 3.62
C PRO A 44 18.10 -5.19 4.92
N SER A 45 18.64 -4.57 5.97
CA SER A 45 18.68 -5.14 7.33
C SER A 45 17.36 -4.98 8.11
N GLN A 46 16.35 -4.36 7.51
CA GLN A 46 15.05 -4.11 8.10
C GLN A 46 13.92 -4.70 7.24
N ALA A 47 12.83 -5.05 7.89
CA ALA A 47 11.62 -5.50 7.25
C ALA A 47 10.42 -4.69 7.79
N ILE A 48 9.41 -4.51 6.95
CA ILE A 48 8.14 -3.88 7.33
C ILE A 48 7.11 -4.99 7.48
N SER A 49 6.45 -5.03 8.64
CA SER A 49 5.35 -5.94 8.94
C SER A 49 4.06 -5.18 9.10
N VAL A 50 2.98 -5.69 8.54
CA VAL A 50 1.61 -5.23 8.75
C VAL A 50 0.73 -6.41 9.15
N LYS A 51 -0.10 -6.20 10.17
CA LYS A 51 -1.18 -7.10 10.56
C LYS A 51 -2.46 -6.30 10.65
N SER A 52 -3.50 -6.76 9.94
CA SER A 52 -4.84 -6.24 9.98
C SER A 52 -5.74 -7.31 10.59
N THR A 53 -6.23 -7.08 11.80
CA THR A 53 -7.03 -8.06 12.57
C THR A 53 -8.49 -7.68 12.51
N TYR A 54 -9.33 -8.56 11.96
CA TYR A 54 -10.77 -8.35 11.87
C TYR A 54 -11.44 -8.51 13.25
N LEU A 55 -12.30 -7.55 13.57
CA LEU A 55 -13.16 -7.53 14.74
C LEU A 55 -14.61 -7.48 14.24
N PRO A 56 -15.39 -8.58 14.36
CA PRO A 56 -16.77 -8.60 13.92
C PRO A 56 -17.63 -7.64 14.75
N ASP A 57 -18.58 -6.99 14.09
CA ASP A 57 -19.64 -6.25 14.78
C ASP A 57 -20.71 -7.23 15.31
N THR A 58 -21.36 -6.86 16.42
CA THR A 58 -22.41 -7.69 17.03
C THR A 58 -23.73 -7.69 16.25
N GLY A 59 -23.84 -6.87 15.21
CA GLY A 59 -25.12 -6.60 14.49
C GLY A 59 -25.30 -7.23 13.13
N GLY A 60 -24.35 -8.02 12.57
CA GLY A 60 -24.54 -8.58 11.23
C GLY A 60 -23.35 -9.31 10.63
N ASP A 61 -23.62 -10.14 9.62
CA ASP A 61 -22.72 -11.18 9.14
C ASP A 61 -21.44 -10.71 8.43
N ASP A 62 -21.33 -9.44 7.98
CA ASP A 62 -20.19 -8.96 7.21
C ASP A 62 -19.66 -7.59 7.62
N ALA A 63 -20.31 -6.91 8.57
CA ALA A 63 -19.85 -5.65 9.11
C ALA A 63 -18.86 -5.85 10.26
N GLY A 64 -17.88 -4.98 10.37
CA GLY A 64 -16.89 -5.02 11.43
C GLY A 64 -15.82 -3.96 11.26
N ALA A 65 -14.88 -3.95 12.17
CA ALA A 65 -13.72 -3.10 12.14
C ALA A 65 -12.43 -3.93 11.97
N PHE A 66 -11.34 -3.26 11.65
CA PHE A 66 -10.01 -3.87 11.63
C PHE A 66 -9.07 -3.07 12.51
N ASP A 67 -8.40 -3.73 13.44
CA ASP A 67 -7.22 -3.19 14.08
C ASP A 67 -6.04 -3.25 13.12
N LEU A 68 -5.16 -2.26 13.18
CA LEU A 68 -3.94 -2.19 12.41
C LEU A 68 -2.73 -2.18 13.33
N ASP A 69 -1.85 -3.17 13.16
CA ASP A 69 -0.53 -3.23 13.78
C ASP A 69 0.53 -3.13 12.69
N LEU A 70 1.48 -2.18 12.83
CA LEU A 70 2.63 -1.99 11.96
C LEU A 70 3.91 -2.12 12.75
N ALA A 71 4.95 -2.67 12.14
CA ALA A 71 6.27 -2.69 12.72
C ALA A 71 7.36 -2.57 11.65
N ILE A 72 8.44 -1.89 11.98
CA ILE A 72 9.75 -2.11 11.38
C ILE A 72 10.45 -3.13 12.25
N LEU A 73 10.91 -4.21 11.63
CA LEU A 73 11.59 -5.33 12.26
C LEU A 73 13.05 -5.38 11.82
N ASN A 74 13.92 -5.89 12.66
CA ASN A 74 15.23 -6.36 12.23
C ASN A 74 15.03 -7.59 11.32
N ALA A 75 15.60 -7.58 10.12
CA ALA A 75 15.40 -8.64 9.13
C ALA A 75 16.05 -9.97 9.50
N SER A 76 17.01 -9.99 10.46
CA SER A 76 17.70 -11.23 10.86
C SER A 76 17.00 -11.99 11.98
N ASP A 77 16.35 -11.29 12.93
CA ASP A 77 15.80 -11.90 14.14
C ASP A 77 14.36 -11.50 14.46
N ALA A 78 13.71 -10.75 13.56
CA ALA A 78 12.33 -10.27 13.67
C ALA A 78 12.06 -9.39 14.91
N ARG A 79 13.08 -8.91 15.62
CA ARG A 79 12.86 -8.02 16.74
C ARG A 79 12.30 -6.68 16.25
N PRO A 80 11.26 -6.14 16.92
CA PRO A 80 10.71 -4.85 16.55
C PRO A 80 11.72 -3.72 16.84
N ILE A 81 11.88 -2.84 15.86
CA ILE A 81 12.70 -1.63 15.92
C ILE A 81 11.80 -0.41 16.18
N ALA A 82 10.63 -0.38 15.54
CA ALA A 82 9.62 0.66 15.73
C ALA A 82 8.23 0.07 15.46
N THR A 83 7.22 0.55 16.18
CA THR A 83 5.85 0.02 16.10
C THR A 83 4.81 1.12 16.01
N TYR A 84 3.64 0.77 15.50
CA TYR A 84 2.42 1.57 15.51
C TYR A 84 1.21 0.67 15.65
N ARG A 85 0.24 1.10 16.44
CA ARG A 85 -1.04 0.41 16.57
C ARG A 85 -2.20 1.40 16.49
N LYS A 86 -3.21 1.05 15.72
CA LYS A 86 -4.46 1.81 15.60
C LYS A 86 -5.65 0.84 15.73
N PRO A 87 -6.30 0.78 16.89
CA PRO A 87 -7.56 0.05 17.04
C PRO A 87 -8.63 0.67 16.13
N GLY A 88 -9.47 -0.18 15.50
CA GLY A 88 -10.52 0.26 14.60
C GLY A 88 -10.03 1.09 13.42
N ALA A 89 -8.84 0.80 12.90
CA ALA A 89 -8.21 1.59 11.83
C ALA A 89 -9.06 1.65 10.56
N TYR A 90 -9.84 0.60 10.28
CA TYR A 90 -10.71 0.51 9.13
C TYR A 90 -12.09 0.01 9.55
N ASN A 91 -13.13 0.61 8.99
CA ASN A 91 -14.47 0.06 9.00
C ASN A 91 -14.70 -0.77 7.73
N SER A 92 -15.41 -1.87 7.86
CA SER A 92 -15.78 -2.75 6.77
C SER A 92 -17.26 -3.09 6.93
N ASP A 93 -18.04 -2.61 5.98
CA ASP A 93 -19.49 -2.81 5.91
C ASP A 93 -19.87 -3.13 4.45
N ALA A 94 -20.80 -2.41 3.85
CA ALA A 94 -21.14 -2.53 2.43
C ALA A 94 -19.91 -2.30 1.52
N VAL A 95 -18.96 -1.45 1.93
CA VAL A 95 -17.66 -1.26 1.26
C VAL A 95 -16.58 -1.95 2.11
N ARG A 96 -16.23 -3.17 1.72
CA ARG A 96 -15.36 -4.06 2.50
C ARG A 96 -13.88 -3.75 2.29
N LEU A 97 -13.10 -3.87 3.36
CA LEU A 97 -11.64 -3.93 3.27
C LEU A 97 -11.25 -5.28 2.65
N GLU A 98 -10.66 -5.25 1.45
CA GLU A 98 -10.26 -6.46 0.73
C GLU A 98 -8.78 -6.79 0.84
N ASP A 99 -7.93 -5.76 0.98
CA ASP A 99 -6.49 -5.98 1.00
C ASP A 99 -5.75 -4.83 1.68
N VAL A 100 -4.61 -5.16 2.31
CA VAL A 100 -3.67 -4.20 2.88
C VAL A 100 -2.28 -4.57 2.40
N ARG A 101 -1.59 -3.67 1.67
CA ARG A 101 -0.27 -3.91 1.06
C ARG A 101 0.75 -2.91 1.52
N ILE A 102 1.95 -3.40 1.77
CA ILE A 102 3.12 -2.57 2.05
C ILE A 102 3.61 -1.97 0.73
N ASP A 103 3.80 -0.65 0.71
CA ASP A 103 4.36 0.11 -0.41
C ASP A 103 5.73 0.67 -0.02
N THR A 104 6.77 0.14 -0.64
CA THR A 104 8.17 0.54 -0.40
C THR A 104 8.71 1.47 -1.48
N ALA A 105 7.85 2.21 -2.18
CA ALA A 105 8.27 3.19 -3.16
C ALA A 105 9.22 4.24 -2.55
N ARG A 106 9.88 5.04 -3.39
CA ARG A 106 10.97 5.91 -2.96
C ARG A 106 10.48 7.21 -2.29
N TYR A 107 9.71 7.09 -1.19
CA TYR A 107 9.24 8.23 -0.40
C TYR A 107 10.35 8.82 0.47
N ARG A 108 11.32 9.49 -0.16
CA ARG A 108 12.44 10.16 0.53
C ARG A 108 12.03 11.60 0.86
N LEU A 109 11.56 11.82 2.08
CA LEU A 109 11.02 13.11 2.52
C LEU A 109 12.11 14.12 2.91
N THR A 110 13.31 13.62 3.31
CA THR A 110 14.56 14.38 3.45
C THR A 110 15.74 13.47 3.10
N PRO A 111 16.99 13.94 3.08
CA PRO A 111 18.15 13.05 2.99
C PRO A 111 18.14 11.93 4.03
N ASP A 112 17.63 12.17 5.24
CA ASP A 112 17.68 11.27 6.38
C ASP A 112 16.33 10.63 6.73
N VAL A 113 15.21 11.18 6.23
CA VAL A 113 13.85 10.69 6.51
C VAL A 113 13.30 9.95 5.30
N ARG A 114 13.09 8.65 5.48
CA ARG A 114 12.44 7.77 4.51
C ARG A 114 11.13 7.26 5.05
N ALA A 115 10.03 7.50 4.34
CA ALA A 115 8.74 6.90 4.62
C ALA A 115 8.57 5.57 3.89
N PHE A 116 7.68 4.72 4.40
CA PHE A 116 7.05 3.64 3.65
C PHE A 116 5.53 3.87 3.61
N GLY A 117 4.89 3.26 2.64
CA GLY A 117 3.45 3.38 2.44
C GLY A 117 2.70 2.12 2.87
N LEU A 118 1.42 2.32 3.16
CA LEU A 118 0.43 1.28 3.30
C LEU A 118 -0.72 1.57 2.34
N ARG A 119 -1.05 0.59 1.47
CA ARG A 119 -2.16 0.68 0.54
C ARG A 119 -3.29 -0.20 1.03
N SER A 120 -4.42 0.41 1.34
CA SER A 120 -5.64 -0.28 1.81
C SER A 120 -6.68 -0.26 0.70
N LYS A 121 -7.06 -1.45 0.21
CA LYS A 121 -8.03 -1.62 -0.86
C LYS A 121 -9.40 -1.91 -0.28
N PHE A 122 -10.39 -1.18 -0.76
CA PHE A 122 -11.80 -1.36 -0.43
C PHE A 122 -12.61 -1.61 -1.69
N ALA A 123 -13.63 -2.45 -1.61
CA ALA A 123 -14.54 -2.70 -2.71
C ALA A 123 -15.96 -3.00 -2.24
N HIS A 124 -16.90 -2.75 -3.16
CA HIS A 124 -18.30 -3.11 -3.06
C HIS A 124 -18.69 -3.92 -4.29
N SER A 125 -19.16 -5.13 -4.08
CA SER A 125 -19.56 -6.04 -5.17
C SER A 125 -21.01 -5.82 -5.59
N SER A 126 -21.27 -4.76 -6.36
CA SER A 126 -22.57 -4.51 -6.99
C SER A 126 -22.37 -4.44 -8.50
N ARG A 127 -23.23 -5.10 -9.28
CA ARG A 127 -23.26 -4.96 -10.74
C ARG A 127 -23.76 -3.58 -11.15
N ALA A 128 -24.81 -3.10 -10.48
CA ALA A 128 -25.42 -1.80 -10.79
C ALA A 128 -24.53 -0.63 -10.37
N ASN A 129 -23.84 -0.75 -9.24
CA ASN A 129 -23.01 0.31 -8.68
C ASN A 129 -21.62 -0.23 -8.26
N PRO A 130 -20.78 -0.67 -9.23
CA PRO A 130 -19.45 -1.17 -8.91
C PRO A 130 -18.62 -0.07 -8.28
N TYR A 131 -17.93 -0.41 -7.19
CA TYR A 131 -17.08 0.53 -6.47
C TYR A 131 -15.81 -0.15 -5.95
N GLU A 132 -14.67 0.50 -6.18
CA GLU A 132 -13.37 0.10 -5.65
C GLU A 132 -12.55 1.35 -5.36
N LYS A 133 -11.85 1.39 -4.24
CA LYS A 133 -10.84 2.41 -3.95
C LYS A 133 -9.60 1.81 -3.31
N THR A 134 -8.49 2.51 -3.44
CA THR A 134 -7.25 2.24 -2.72
C THR A 134 -6.76 3.52 -2.07
N ASP A 135 -6.67 3.50 -0.76
CA ASP A 135 -6.13 4.58 0.05
C ASP A 135 -4.63 4.36 0.28
N LEU A 136 -3.85 5.43 0.33
CA LEU A 136 -2.44 5.43 0.72
C LEU A 136 -2.28 6.18 2.03
N ALA A 137 -1.59 5.55 2.97
CA ALA A 137 -1.00 6.18 4.14
C ALA A 137 0.53 6.09 4.08
N LEU A 138 1.25 7.10 4.57
CA LEU A 138 2.71 7.11 4.70
C LEU A 138 3.10 7.20 6.16
N TYR A 139 4.11 6.40 6.53
CA TYR A 139 4.64 6.33 7.89
C TYR A 139 6.13 6.64 7.88
N VAL A 140 6.57 7.41 8.87
CA VAL A 140 7.98 7.67 9.19
C VAL A 140 8.33 7.05 10.53
N ARG A 141 9.61 6.73 10.73
CA ARG A 141 10.12 6.26 12.00
C ARG A 141 10.59 7.44 12.86
N GLU A 142 10.13 7.48 14.11
CA GLU A 142 10.59 8.42 15.15
C GLU A 142 11.02 7.62 16.40
N GLY A 143 12.32 7.35 16.50
CA GLY A 143 12.83 6.49 17.57
C GLY A 143 12.30 5.04 17.49
N ALA A 144 11.53 4.61 18.50
CA ALA A 144 10.90 3.30 18.58
C ALA A 144 9.42 3.30 18.11
N GLU A 145 8.95 4.42 17.61
CA GLU A 145 7.57 4.57 17.15
C GLU A 145 7.50 4.81 15.64
N LEU A 146 6.37 4.44 15.05
CA LEU A 146 6.00 4.82 13.69
C LEU A 146 4.90 5.88 13.76
N ARG A 147 5.07 6.96 13.05
CA ARG A 147 4.08 8.04 12.98
C ARG A 147 3.50 8.16 11.56
N PRO A 148 2.17 8.19 11.40
CA PRO A 148 1.57 8.52 10.13
C PRO A 148 1.84 9.99 9.79
N VAL A 149 2.34 10.24 8.58
CA VAL A 149 2.54 11.60 8.03
C VAL A 149 1.58 11.90 6.88
N LEU A 150 0.92 10.88 6.32
CA LEU A 150 -0.13 10.99 5.32
C LEU A 150 -1.19 9.96 5.62
N GLU A 151 -2.46 10.35 5.68
CA GLU A 151 -3.61 9.46 5.77
C GLU A 151 -4.72 9.93 4.83
N GLY A 152 -5.53 8.97 4.34
CA GLY A 152 -6.74 9.24 3.58
C GLY A 152 -6.55 9.73 2.14
N LEU A 153 -5.35 9.63 1.55
CA LEU A 153 -5.15 9.91 0.13
C LEU A 153 -5.63 8.73 -0.73
N VAL A 154 -6.69 8.92 -1.51
CA VAL A 154 -7.12 7.92 -2.50
C VAL A 154 -6.17 7.95 -3.68
N VAL A 155 -5.44 6.86 -3.92
CA VAL A 155 -4.50 6.74 -5.05
C VAL A 155 -5.07 5.97 -6.24
N ALA A 156 -6.14 5.21 -6.04
CA ALA A 156 -6.92 4.61 -7.13
C ALA A 156 -8.40 4.58 -6.73
N LYS A 157 -9.28 4.85 -7.68
CA LYS A 157 -10.73 4.73 -7.51
C LYS A 157 -11.37 4.28 -8.81
N SER A 158 -12.27 3.31 -8.73
CA SER A 158 -13.16 2.91 -9.82
C SER A 158 -14.58 2.95 -9.29
N ASN A 159 -15.47 3.67 -9.95
CA ASN A 159 -16.88 3.67 -9.62
C ASN A 159 -17.71 3.74 -10.89
N GLY A 160 -18.89 3.17 -10.85
CA GLY A 160 -19.80 3.12 -12.01
C GLY A 160 -21.24 3.06 -11.59
N GLU A 161 -22.10 3.19 -12.60
CA GLU A 161 -23.53 3.06 -12.48
C GLU A 161 -24.07 2.44 -13.76
N PHE A 162 -24.87 1.40 -13.62
CA PHE A 162 -25.49 0.64 -14.70
C PHE A 162 -26.98 0.48 -14.43
N THR A 163 -27.80 0.76 -15.44
CA THR A 163 -29.27 0.56 -15.40
C THR A 163 -29.66 -0.84 -15.85
N ASN A 164 -28.80 -1.50 -16.64
CA ASN A 164 -28.96 -2.88 -17.12
C ASN A 164 -27.55 -3.47 -17.41
N ASP A 165 -27.46 -4.60 -18.06
CA ASP A 165 -26.19 -5.27 -18.36
C ASP A 165 -25.29 -4.49 -19.34
N CYS A 166 -25.83 -3.48 -20.04
CA CYS A 166 -25.06 -2.65 -20.96
C CYS A 166 -25.04 -1.18 -20.53
N GLU A 167 -26.19 -0.54 -20.37
CA GLU A 167 -26.28 0.93 -20.22
C GLU A 167 -25.73 1.40 -18.89
N GLY A 168 -24.72 2.28 -18.97
CA GLY A 168 -24.11 2.82 -17.80
C GLY A 168 -22.73 3.40 -18.06
N TYR A 169 -21.97 3.58 -16.99
CA TYR A 169 -20.59 4.04 -17.10
C TYR A 169 -19.70 3.48 -15.99
N VAL A 170 -18.41 3.46 -16.26
CA VAL A 170 -17.35 3.27 -15.24
C VAL A 170 -16.36 4.41 -15.37
N LYS A 171 -16.10 5.08 -14.25
CA LYS A 171 -15.03 6.08 -14.11
C LYS A 171 -13.87 5.48 -13.31
N LYS A 172 -12.66 5.58 -13.86
CA LYS A 172 -11.43 5.12 -13.19
C LYS A 172 -10.49 6.29 -13.00
N ILE A 173 -9.93 6.43 -11.80
CA ILE A 173 -8.94 7.44 -11.43
C ILE A 173 -7.73 6.72 -10.87
N ARG A 174 -6.53 7.21 -11.25
CA ARG A 174 -5.25 6.81 -10.68
C ARG A 174 -4.44 8.04 -10.35
N ARG A 175 -3.75 8.01 -9.21
CA ARG A 175 -2.88 9.08 -8.75
C ARG A 175 -1.47 8.56 -8.54
N ALA A 176 -0.50 9.23 -9.17
CA ALA A 176 0.91 9.09 -8.85
C ALA A 176 1.25 10.04 -7.70
N VAL A 177 2.13 9.59 -6.81
CA VAL A 177 2.66 10.36 -5.70
C VAL A 177 4.17 10.49 -5.90
N GLU A 178 4.63 11.71 -6.07
CA GLU A 178 6.04 12.05 -6.30
C GLU A 178 6.52 13.01 -5.22
N ILE A 179 7.81 12.97 -4.91
CA ILE A 179 8.44 13.94 -4.02
C ILE A 179 8.62 15.24 -4.78
N ALA A 180 8.01 16.32 -4.30
CA ALA A 180 8.16 17.64 -4.88
C ALA A 180 9.53 18.25 -4.54
N PRO A 181 10.02 19.20 -5.35
CA PRO A 181 11.25 19.93 -5.03
C PRO A 181 11.09 20.93 -3.89
N SER A 182 9.86 21.34 -3.57
CA SER A 182 9.51 22.21 -2.46
C SER A 182 9.43 21.42 -1.15
N SER A 183 9.56 22.13 -0.03
CA SER A 183 9.46 21.56 1.32
C SER A 183 8.84 22.55 2.28
N HIS A 184 8.07 22.05 3.25
CA HIS A 184 7.50 22.82 4.35
C HIS A 184 7.71 22.07 5.67
N HIS A 185 7.93 22.81 6.74
CA HIS A 185 8.13 22.26 8.10
C HIS A 185 9.14 21.09 8.18
N GLY A 186 10.17 21.12 7.31
CA GLY A 186 11.27 20.14 7.36
C GLY A 186 11.07 18.87 6.54
N LEU A 187 9.92 18.65 5.91
CA LEU A 187 9.69 17.55 4.96
C LEU A 187 9.41 18.07 3.55
N ALA A 188 9.87 17.34 2.53
CA ALA A 188 9.51 17.60 1.14
C ALA A 188 8.01 17.47 0.93
N ASP A 189 7.43 18.35 0.13
CA ASP A 189 6.03 18.28 -0.28
C ASP A 189 5.79 17.07 -1.20
N LEU A 190 4.53 16.69 -1.38
CA LEU A 190 4.13 15.61 -2.27
C LEU A 190 3.37 16.16 -3.47
N LEU A 191 3.86 15.88 -4.67
CA LEU A 191 3.16 16.19 -5.91
C LEU A 191 2.24 15.01 -6.28
N ILE A 192 0.94 15.28 -6.36
CA ILE A 192 -0.08 14.30 -6.72
C ILE A 192 -0.53 14.56 -8.15
N THR A 193 -0.24 13.65 -9.06
CA THR A 193 -0.69 13.72 -10.45
C THR A 193 -1.86 12.76 -10.65
N THR A 194 -3.02 13.31 -10.98
CA THR A 194 -4.27 12.58 -11.21
C THR A 194 -4.51 12.36 -12.70
N ASN A 195 -4.69 11.12 -13.12
CA ASN A 195 -5.14 10.68 -14.43
C ASN A 195 -6.43 9.87 -14.31
N GLY A 196 -7.23 9.81 -15.34
CA GLY A 196 -8.43 8.99 -15.32
C GLY A 196 -9.08 8.80 -16.67
N THR A 197 -10.04 7.87 -16.70
CA THR A 197 -10.88 7.54 -17.86
C THR A 197 -12.33 7.41 -17.42
N LYS A 198 -13.25 7.71 -18.35
CA LYS A 198 -14.67 7.36 -18.25
C LYS A 198 -15.03 6.52 -19.46
N VAL A 199 -15.48 5.28 -19.21
CA VAL A 199 -16.07 4.42 -20.22
C VAL A 199 -17.58 4.52 -20.07
N THR A 200 -18.26 4.91 -21.13
CA THR A 200 -19.73 4.97 -21.18
C THR A 200 -20.20 3.90 -22.14
N ASN A 201 -21.12 3.07 -21.71
CA ASN A 201 -21.76 2.04 -22.50
C ASN A 201 -23.19 2.45 -22.84
N THR A 202 -23.61 2.20 -24.08
CA THR A 202 -24.96 2.50 -24.59
C THR A 202 -25.47 1.32 -25.40
N GLN A 203 -26.75 1.01 -25.24
CA GLN A 203 -27.44 -0.01 -26.03
C GLN A 203 -27.75 0.53 -27.42
N SER A 204 -27.40 -0.22 -28.45
CA SER A 204 -27.74 0.09 -29.85
C SER A 204 -28.30 -1.18 -30.51
N GLY A 205 -29.64 -1.30 -30.53
CA GLY A 205 -30.28 -2.54 -30.93
C GLY A 205 -29.92 -3.70 -30.00
N LYS A 206 -29.26 -4.73 -30.55
CA LYS A 206 -28.76 -5.88 -29.77
C LYS A 206 -27.30 -5.75 -29.32
N GLU A 207 -26.61 -4.70 -29.74
CA GLU A 207 -25.20 -4.49 -29.44
C GLU A 207 -24.99 -3.53 -28.26
N CYS A 208 -23.93 -3.76 -27.49
CA CYS A 208 -23.48 -2.87 -26.45
C CYS A 208 -22.25 -2.11 -26.93
N LEU A 209 -22.39 -0.82 -27.17
CA LEU A 209 -21.33 0.04 -27.66
C LEU A 209 -20.63 0.75 -26.50
N SER A 210 -19.30 0.76 -26.51
CA SER A 210 -18.46 1.40 -25.48
C SER A 210 -17.71 2.59 -26.05
N LYS A 211 -17.75 3.73 -25.34
CA LYS A 211 -16.97 4.93 -25.63
C LYS A 211 -16.09 5.31 -24.46
N THR A 212 -14.78 5.39 -24.71
CA THR A 212 -13.81 5.83 -23.69
C THR A 212 -13.47 7.32 -23.86
N ALA A 213 -13.54 8.06 -22.77
CA ALA A 213 -13.07 9.44 -22.66
C ALA A 213 -11.93 9.51 -21.63
N TYR A 214 -10.85 10.22 -21.97
CA TYR A 214 -9.77 10.53 -21.04
C TYR A 214 -10.10 11.79 -20.26
N LEU A 215 -9.91 11.75 -18.95
CA LEU A 215 -10.11 12.93 -18.09
C LEU A 215 -8.88 13.84 -18.20
N LYS A 216 -9.11 15.14 -18.07
CA LYS A 216 -8.01 16.11 -18.02
C LYS A 216 -7.12 15.82 -16.82
N GLN A 217 -5.83 15.69 -17.05
CA GLN A 217 -4.82 15.52 -15.99
C GLN A 217 -4.88 16.72 -15.03
N LYS A 218 -4.76 16.43 -13.73
CA LYS A 218 -4.67 17.44 -12.67
C LYS A 218 -3.45 17.16 -11.81
N GLN A 219 -2.84 18.23 -11.31
CA GLN A 219 -1.75 18.16 -10.33
C GLN A 219 -2.11 18.99 -9.11
N VAL A 220 -1.77 18.45 -7.93
CA VAL A 220 -1.95 19.11 -6.62
C VAL A 220 -0.72 18.83 -5.78
N THR A 221 -0.20 19.86 -5.13
CA THR A 221 0.89 19.70 -4.15
C THR A 221 0.29 19.60 -2.76
N LEU A 222 0.59 18.51 -2.04
CA LEU A 222 0.26 18.38 -0.63
C LEU A 222 1.39 18.95 0.20
N ILE A 223 1.07 19.91 1.04
CA ILE A 223 2.00 20.59 1.94
C ILE A 223 2.00 19.87 3.29
N TYR A 224 3.18 19.67 3.84
CA TYR A 224 3.34 19.18 5.21
C TYR A 224 3.12 20.33 6.19
N ASP A 225 2.22 20.16 7.18
CA ASP A 225 1.83 21.19 8.14
C ASP A 225 2.65 21.17 9.44
N GLY A 226 3.64 20.27 9.52
CA GLY A 226 4.44 20.01 10.73
C GLY A 226 4.01 18.76 11.48
N GLN A 227 2.82 18.20 11.17
CA GLN A 227 2.30 16.95 11.72
C GLN A 227 1.95 15.95 10.63
N GLN A 228 1.26 16.39 9.56
CA GLN A 228 0.83 15.56 8.46
C GLN A 228 0.74 16.34 7.14
N TYR A 229 0.67 15.62 6.02
CA TYR A 229 0.32 16.23 4.74
C TYR A 229 -1.17 16.55 4.70
N VAL A 230 -1.49 17.80 4.34
CA VAL A 230 -2.88 18.27 4.23
C VAL A 230 -3.48 17.73 2.93
N VAL A 231 -4.35 16.73 3.03
CA VAL A 231 -5.04 16.14 1.86
C VAL A 231 -6.34 16.92 1.61
N PRO A 232 -6.51 17.54 0.44
CA PRO A 232 -7.78 18.18 0.05
C PRO A 232 -8.93 17.17 -0.02
N GLU A 233 -10.16 17.65 0.20
CA GLU A 233 -11.35 16.80 0.25
C GLU A 233 -11.60 16.01 -1.04
N ASP A 234 -11.37 16.61 -2.22
CA ASP A 234 -11.53 15.97 -3.53
C ASP A 234 -10.49 14.84 -3.80
N LEU A 235 -9.44 14.75 -2.97
CA LEU A 235 -8.46 13.67 -3.01
C LEU A 235 -8.71 12.60 -1.95
N ARG A 236 -9.58 12.84 -0.98
CA ARG A 236 -10.02 11.87 0.02
C ARG A 236 -11.06 10.91 -0.54
N GLY A 237 -11.20 9.76 0.08
CA GLY A 237 -12.25 8.79 -0.24
C GLY A 237 -13.42 8.94 0.72
N TYR A 238 -14.56 9.22 0.18
CA TYR A 238 -15.86 8.97 0.81
C TYR A 238 -16.48 7.76 0.12
#